data_b1c4f73b3210d2005f9c531be230a7be
#
_entry.id   b1c4f73b3210d2005f9c531be230a7be
#
_cell.length_a   1.000
_cell.length_b   1.000
_cell.length_c   1.000
_cell.angle_alpha   90.00
_cell.angle_beta   90.00
_cell.angle_gamma   90.00
#
_symmetry.space_group_name_H-M   'P 1'
#
loop_
_entity.id
_entity.type
_entity.pdbx_description
1 polymer ?
#
loop_
_entity_poly.entity_id
_entity_poly.type
_entity_poly.pdbx_seq_one_letter_code
_entity_poly.pdbx_strand_id
1 'polypeptide(L)'
;MSYRGRVPDVLPFTKADLRLPMAIRKGQRNSISGVQAKVLLSIVDGQFEVVASGGDFILKPVPEDSRSRFAADIPANENVTMQIASRLFRIQTAANKCVRFADGELAYLTRRFDRRDGASVRQEDMCQIAGRSEETHGEAYKYDFSYEEMAELIRMACPAFGVELPKVFRQILFDYLFANGDAHLKNFSVYESDLGDYVMTPAYDLLNTILHYPGDLTFMALSLFKDPDFATPEFEKLGYYSTADLVVLGRAYGLDEKAVRMMLNEFRTRAPQVEAMVGQSLLSQDAKREYIRIFTDRLAMFR
;
A
#
# COMPACT_ATOMS: atom_id res chain seq x y z
N MET A 1 11.61 -22.42 -10.95
CA MET A 1 10.98 -23.04 -9.75
C MET A 1 10.82 -21.95 -8.71
N SER A 2 9.60 -21.73 -8.18
CA SER A 2 9.46 -20.77 -7.07
C SER A 2 10.09 -21.37 -5.82
N TYR A 3 10.89 -20.56 -5.10
CA TYR A 3 11.56 -20.99 -3.86
C TYR A 3 10.54 -21.41 -2.80
N ARG A 4 10.63 -22.67 -2.33
CA ARG A 4 9.76 -23.26 -1.30
C ARG A 4 10.43 -23.37 0.07
N GLY A 5 11.70 -22.93 0.19
CA GLY A 5 12.45 -22.98 1.43
C GLY A 5 12.16 -21.84 2.41
N ARG A 6 12.86 -21.84 3.55
CA ARG A 6 12.82 -20.72 4.49
C ARG A 6 13.55 -19.51 3.88
N VAL A 7 12.84 -18.39 3.77
CA VAL A 7 13.42 -17.13 3.31
C VAL A 7 14.41 -16.62 4.34
N PRO A 8 15.69 -16.36 4.00
CA PRO A 8 16.70 -15.86 4.92
C PRO A 8 16.30 -14.54 5.60
N ASP A 9 16.85 -14.28 6.78
CA ASP A 9 16.61 -13.04 7.54
C ASP A 9 17.70 -11.98 7.31
N VAL A 10 18.85 -12.41 6.75
CA VAL A 10 20.02 -11.56 6.49
C VAL A 10 20.43 -11.66 5.03
N LEU A 11 20.75 -10.52 4.46
CA LEU A 11 21.30 -10.38 3.11
C LEU A 11 22.82 -10.58 3.16
N PRO A 12 23.45 -11.27 2.18
CA PRO A 12 24.89 -11.50 2.17
C PRO A 12 25.71 -10.27 1.70
N PHE A 13 25.07 -9.12 1.50
CA PHE A 13 25.65 -7.88 1.01
C PHE A 13 25.14 -6.68 1.81
N THR A 14 25.80 -5.52 1.69
CA THR A 14 25.41 -4.24 2.28
C THR A 14 24.59 -3.42 1.27
N LYS A 15 23.95 -2.34 1.75
CA LYS A 15 23.27 -1.39 0.87
C LYS A 15 24.27 -0.70 -0.09
N ALA A 16 25.50 -0.47 0.32
CA ALA A 16 26.55 0.14 -0.50
C ALA A 16 26.94 -0.76 -1.70
N ASP A 17 26.84 -2.08 -1.55
CA ASP A 17 27.08 -3.04 -2.62
C ASP A 17 26.00 -3.00 -3.71
N LEU A 18 24.82 -2.51 -3.38
CA LEU A 18 23.76 -2.26 -4.34
C LEU A 18 24.15 -1.04 -5.17
N ARG A 19 24.62 -1.21 -6.37
CA ARG A 19 24.86 -0.12 -7.34
C ARG A 19 23.51 0.47 -7.77
N LEU A 20 22.84 1.18 -6.84
CA LEU A 20 21.54 1.80 -7.10
C LEU A 20 21.77 2.94 -8.11
N PRO A 21 21.00 3.00 -9.21
CA PRO A 21 21.12 4.09 -10.17
C PRO A 21 20.88 5.43 -9.47
N MET A 22 21.79 6.38 -9.65
CA MET A 22 21.64 7.77 -9.18
C MET A 22 20.43 8.51 -9.83
N ALA A 23 19.70 7.85 -10.73
CA ALA A 23 18.64 8.42 -11.56
C ALA A 23 17.38 8.88 -10.80
N ILE A 24 17.25 8.57 -9.49
CA ILE A 24 16.05 8.93 -8.71
C ILE A 24 16.12 10.36 -8.13
N ARG A 25 17.14 11.15 -8.46
CA ARG A 25 17.37 12.48 -7.84
C ARG A 25 16.56 13.65 -8.40
N LYS A 26 15.72 13.48 -9.42
CA LYS A 26 14.98 14.61 -10.01
C LYS A 26 13.47 14.34 -10.04
N GLY A 27 12.74 15.01 -9.16
CA GLY A 27 11.50 15.65 -9.58
C GLY A 27 10.18 15.10 -9.09
N GLN A 28 10.08 14.12 -8.20
CA GLN A 28 8.75 13.80 -7.65
C GLN A 28 8.60 14.34 -6.23
N ARG A 29 7.81 15.41 -6.12
CA ARG A 29 7.38 15.99 -4.84
C ARG A 29 6.35 15.03 -4.21
N ASN A 30 6.54 14.67 -2.94
CA ASN A 30 5.55 14.14 -2.01
C ASN A 30 5.12 12.66 -2.14
N SER A 31 5.85 11.76 -2.83
CA SER A 31 5.52 10.34 -2.86
C SER A 31 6.71 9.49 -2.41
N ILE A 32 6.48 8.63 -1.40
CA ILE A 32 7.48 7.63 -0.99
C ILE A 32 7.78 6.68 -2.15
N SER A 33 6.78 6.32 -2.93
CA SER A 33 6.86 5.32 -3.99
C SER A 33 7.74 5.76 -5.19
N GLY A 34 7.87 7.08 -5.43
CA GLY A 34 8.69 7.62 -6.51
C GLY A 34 10.19 7.76 -6.20
N VAL A 35 10.55 7.71 -4.92
CA VAL A 35 11.92 7.98 -4.42
C VAL A 35 12.61 6.72 -3.90
N GLN A 36 11.84 5.68 -3.54
CA GLN A 36 12.39 4.46 -2.94
C GLN A 36 12.94 3.50 -3.99
N ALA A 37 14.23 3.17 -3.89
CA ALA A 37 14.86 2.16 -4.73
C ALA A 37 14.21 0.79 -4.54
N LYS A 38 13.98 0.08 -5.64
CA LYS A 38 13.46 -1.31 -5.66
C LYS A 38 14.52 -2.20 -6.31
N VAL A 39 14.93 -3.24 -5.61
CA VAL A 39 15.96 -4.19 -6.08
C VAL A 39 15.32 -5.57 -6.22
N LEU A 40 15.50 -6.21 -7.36
CA LEU A 40 15.01 -7.56 -7.60
C LEU A 40 15.98 -8.58 -7.01
N LEU A 41 15.45 -9.54 -6.26
CA LEU A 41 16.23 -10.62 -5.66
C LEU A 41 15.65 -11.99 -6.05
N SER A 42 16.55 -12.95 -6.19
CA SER A 42 16.24 -14.40 -6.21
C SER A 42 16.97 -15.08 -5.06
N ILE A 43 16.58 -16.30 -4.72
CA ILE A 43 17.32 -17.15 -3.79
C ILE A 43 17.98 -18.27 -4.58
N VAL A 44 19.32 -18.29 -4.56
CA VAL A 44 20.18 -19.28 -5.19
C VAL A 44 21.01 -19.93 -4.08
N ASP A 45 21.04 -21.25 -4.02
CA ASP A 45 21.75 -22.02 -3.00
C ASP A 45 21.48 -21.58 -1.56
N GLY A 46 20.23 -21.13 -1.29
CA GLY A 46 19.80 -20.69 0.04
C GLY A 46 20.19 -19.26 0.41
N GLN A 47 20.80 -18.49 -0.48
CA GLN A 47 21.20 -17.10 -0.27
C GLN A 47 20.52 -16.16 -1.27
N PHE A 48 20.34 -14.90 -0.87
CA PHE A 48 19.83 -13.87 -1.76
C PHE A 48 20.90 -13.41 -2.76
N GLU A 49 20.48 -13.32 -4.02
CA GLU A 49 21.26 -12.72 -5.10
C GLU A 49 20.48 -11.60 -5.76
N VAL A 50 21.17 -10.51 -6.11
CA VAL A 50 20.63 -9.40 -6.90
C VAL A 50 20.53 -9.84 -8.35
N VAL A 51 19.35 -9.67 -8.95
CA VAL A 51 19.10 -10.01 -10.35
C VAL A 51 18.58 -8.81 -11.14
N ALA A 52 18.97 -8.73 -12.42
CA ALA A 52 18.53 -7.64 -13.29
C ALA A 52 17.06 -7.78 -13.72
N SER A 53 16.55 -9.02 -13.77
CA SER A 53 15.19 -9.33 -14.17
C SER A 53 14.74 -10.65 -13.56
N GLY A 54 13.45 -10.92 -13.55
CA GLY A 54 12.89 -12.23 -13.21
C GLY A 54 12.90 -12.60 -11.72
N GLY A 55 13.40 -11.76 -10.82
CA GLY A 55 13.47 -12.06 -9.38
C GLY A 55 12.13 -12.40 -8.74
N ASP A 56 12.16 -13.27 -7.73
CA ASP A 56 10.96 -13.67 -6.97
C ASP A 56 10.61 -12.69 -5.84
N PHE A 57 11.52 -11.78 -5.50
CA PHE A 57 11.37 -10.82 -4.42
C PHE A 57 11.72 -9.40 -4.87
N ILE A 58 11.11 -8.43 -4.21
CA ILE A 58 11.46 -7.01 -4.28
C ILE A 58 11.99 -6.61 -2.91
N LEU A 59 13.21 -6.07 -2.88
CA LEU A 59 13.84 -5.45 -1.72
C LEU A 59 13.69 -3.94 -1.82
N LYS A 60 13.24 -3.32 -0.75
CA LYS A 60 13.16 -1.86 -0.59
C LYS A 60 14.06 -1.45 0.57
N PRO A 61 15.25 -0.90 0.32
CA PRO A 61 16.12 -0.33 1.36
C PRO A 61 15.54 0.97 1.91
N VAL A 62 16.09 1.44 3.01
CA VAL A 62 15.81 2.79 3.52
C VAL A 62 16.13 3.82 2.42
N PRO A 63 15.18 4.69 2.05
CA PRO A 63 15.43 5.70 1.03
C PRO A 63 16.42 6.78 1.50
N GLU A 64 17.16 7.36 0.56
CA GLU A 64 18.08 8.47 0.81
C GLU A 64 17.35 9.82 0.69
N ASP A 65 16.24 9.98 1.41
CA ASP A 65 15.50 11.25 1.43
C ASP A 65 15.68 11.96 2.78
N SER A 66 16.45 13.04 2.76
CA SER A 66 16.71 13.87 3.96
C SER A 66 15.46 14.59 4.50
N ARG A 67 14.37 14.64 3.73
CA ARG A 67 13.11 15.28 4.16
C ARG A 67 12.23 14.32 4.96
N SER A 68 12.51 13.04 4.90
CA SER A 68 11.72 12.03 5.58
C SER A 68 12.02 12.02 7.08
N ARG A 69 10.98 12.19 7.88
CA ARG A 69 11.01 11.96 9.31
C ARG A 69 11.05 10.45 9.57
N PHE A 70 11.84 9.98 10.53
CA PHE A 70 12.00 8.55 10.83
C PHE A 70 12.37 7.70 9.60
N ALA A 71 13.27 8.16 8.73
CA ALA A 71 13.62 7.46 7.49
C ALA A 71 14.05 6.01 7.72
N ALA A 72 14.81 5.73 8.77
CA ALA A 72 15.25 4.37 9.13
C ALA A 72 14.08 3.42 9.48
N ASP A 73 12.92 3.96 9.85
CA ASP A 73 11.74 3.21 10.22
C ASP A 73 10.83 2.86 9.01
N ILE A 74 11.10 3.39 7.80
CA ILE A 74 10.25 3.14 6.62
C ILE A 74 10.05 1.64 6.33
N PRO A 75 11.10 0.79 6.33
CA PRO A 75 10.93 -0.65 6.14
C PRO A 75 10.07 -1.31 7.21
N ALA A 76 10.23 -0.90 8.48
CA ALA A 76 9.45 -1.41 9.59
C ALA A 76 7.99 -0.93 9.55
N ASN A 77 7.75 0.31 9.10
CA ASN A 77 6.41 0.85 8.91
C ASN A 77 5.64 0.07 7.84
N GLU A 78 6.22 -0.10 6.65
CA GLU A 78 5.58 -0.87 5.58
C GLU A 78 5.30 -2.31 6.06
N ASN A 79 6.26 -2.95 6.71
CA ASN A 79 6.06 -4.31 7.21
C ASN A 79 4.94 -4.40 8.25
N VAL A 80 4.94 -3.58 9.30
CA VAL A 80 3.91 -3.66 10.34
C VAL A 80 2.53 -3.31 9.79
N THR A 81 2.42 -2.32 8.92
CA THR A 81 1.15 -1.93 8.29
C THR A 81 0.59 -3.08 7.43
N MET A 82 1.41 -3.70 6.59
CA MET A 82 1.05 -4.88 5.79
C MET A 82 0.63 -6.07 6.67
N GLN A 83 1.33 -6.32 7.79
CA GLN A 83 0.99 -7.38 8.72
C GLN A 83 -0.34 -7.10 9.47
N ILE A 84 -0.60 -5.86 9.84
CA ILE A 84 -1.89 -5.43 10.44
C ILE A 84 -3.03 -5.65 9.45
N ALA A 85 -2.87 -5.19 8.19
CA ALA A 85 -3.86 -5.37 7.13
C ALA A 85 -4.25 -6.85 6.97
N SER A 86 -3.25 -7.72 6.87
CA SER A 86 -3.44 -9.16 6.67
C SER A 86 -4.04 -9.86 7.91
N ARG A 87 -3.42 -9.66 9.08
CA ARG A 87 -3.76 -10.46 10.28
C ARG A 87 -5.00 -9.97 11.00
N LEU A 88 -5.25 -8.66 10.98
CA LEU A 88 -6.38 -8.10 11.70
C LEU A 88 -7.56 -7.80 10.79
N PHE A 89 -7.33 -7.32 9.57
CA PHE A 89 -8.42 -6.81 8.73
C PHE A 89 -8.73 -7.66 7.50
N ARG A 90 -8.15 -8.87 7.40
CA ARG A 90 -8.41 -9.85 6.32
C ARG A 90 -8.21 -9.26 4.91
N ILE A 91 -7.32 -8.28 4.80
CA ILE A 91 -6.86 -7.79 3.52
C ILE A 91 -5.76 -8.73 3.04
N GLN A 92 -6.00 -9.41 1.93
CA GLN A 92 -4.96 -10.26 1.35
C GLN A 92 -3.80 -9.37 0.91
N THR A 93 -2.61 -9.59 1.48
CA THR A 93 -1.41 -8.80 1.17
C THR A 93 -0.35 -9.64 0.50
N ALA A 94 0.54 -9.01 -0.27
CA ALA A 94 1.77 -9.64 -0.70
C ALA A 94 2.57 -10.15 0.51
N ALA A 95 3.11 -11.36 0.43
CA ALA A 95 3.92 -11.93 1.51
C ALA A 95 5.16 -11.06 1.74
N ASN A 96 5.38 -10.62 2.97
CA ASN A 96 6.40 -9.63 3.28
C ASN A 96 7.05 -9.85 4.64
N LYS A 97 8.25 -9.32 4.83
CA LYS A 97 8.99 -9.27 6.09
C LYS A 97 10.06 -8.18 6.05
N CYS A 98 10.61 -7.83 7.21
CA CYS A 98 11.88 -7.13 7.26
C CYS A 98 13.04 -8.13 7.17
N VAL A 99 14.11 -7.70 6.51
CA VAL A 99 15.41 -8.38 6.47
C VAL A 99 16.51 -7.38 6.84
N ARG A 100 17.70 -7.88 7.17
CA ARG A 100 18.84 -7.01 7.45
C ARG A 100 19.91 -7.17 6.38
N PHE A 101 20.53 -6.08 6.00
CA PHE A 101 21.80 -6.07 5.27
C PHE A 101 22.92 -6.68 6.13
N ALA A 102 24.04 -7.03 5.52
CA ALA A 102 25.18 -7.60 6.23
C ALA A 102 25.75 -6.69 7.33
N ASP A 103 25.58 -5.38 7.20
CA ASP A 103 25.96 -4.36 8.19
C ASP A 103 24.88 -4.10 9.26
N GLY A 104 23.73 -4.79 9.17
CA GLY A 104 22.63 -4.69 10.13
C GLY A 104 21.56 -3.67 9.78
N GLU A 105 21.70 -2.83 8.72
CA GLU A 105 20.66 -1.90 8.27
C GLU A 105 19.41 -2.67 7.86
N LEU A 106 18.23 -2.12 8.22
CA LEU A 106 16.93 -2.76 7.93
C LEU A 106 16.49 -2.49 6.50
N ALA A 107 15.86 -3.49 5.88
CA ALA A 107 15.18 -3.36 4.60
C ALA A 107 13.83 -4.09 4.63
N TYR A 108 12.89 -3.63 3.81
CA TYR A 108 11.63 -4.34 3.57
C TYR A 108 11.80 -5.29 2.40
N LEU A 109 11.31 -6.50 2.57
CA LEU A 109 11.30 -7.54 1.54
C LEU A 109 9.87 -8.00 1.29
N THR A 110 9.45 -7.99 0.04
CA THR A 110 8.18 -8.55 -0.39
C THR A 110 8.36 -9.59 -1.47
N ARG A 111 7.55 -10.65 -1.40
CA ARG A 111 7.51 -11.66 -2.46
C ARG A 111 6.62 -11.17 -3.59
N ARG A 112 7.07 -11.34 -4.81
CA ARG A 112 6.29 -11.03 -6.01
C ARG A 112 5.15 -12.03 -6.18
N PHE A 113 3.93 -11.53 -6.27
CA PHE A 113 2.72 -12.33 -6.53
C PHE A 113 2.49 -12.54 -8.04
N ASP A 114 3.12 -11.73 -8.88
CA ASP A 114 3.08 -11.80 -10.34
C ASP A 114 4.09 -12.83 -10.91
N ARG A 115 4.57 -13.76 -10.06
CA ARG A 115 5.50 -14.84 -10.43
C ARG A 115 4.93 -16.17 -10.01
N ARG A 116 4.73 -17.08 -10.97
CA ARG A 116 4.29 -18.46 -10.75
C ARG A 116 5.24 -19.40 -11.48
N ASP A 117 5.85 -20.32 -10.75
CA ASP A 117 6.77 -21.35 -11.27
C ASP A 117 7.85 -20.81 -12.22
N GLY A 118 8.38 -19.61 -11.91
CA GLY A 118 9.41 -18.93 -12.69
C GLY A 118 8.90 -18.09 -13.86
N ALA A 119 7.62 -18.17 -14.22
CA ALA A 119 6.99 -17.34 -15.25
C ALA A 119 6.35 -16.07 -14.66
N SER A 120 6.25 -15.02 -15.45
CA SER A 120 5.46 -13.84 -15.11
C SER A 120 3.99 -14.09 -15.38
N VAL A 121 3.12 -13.69 -14.45
CA VAL A 121 1.68 -13.62 -14.64
C VAL A 121 1.35 -12.25 -15.22
N ARG A 122 0.38 -12.18 -16.12
CA ARG A 122 -0.12 -10.90 -16.65
C ARG A 122 -0.70 -10.09 -15.50
N GLN A 123 -0.25 -8.85 -15.37
CA GLN A 123 -0.70 -7.90 -14.37
C GLN A 123 -0.83 -6.51 -15.02
N GLU A 124 -1.89 -5.79 -14.66
CA GLU A 124 -2.11 -4.40 -15.05
C GLU A 124 -2.53 -3.58 -13.83
N ASP A 125 -1.91 -2.42 -13.65
CA ASP A 125 -2.34 -1.46 -12.62
C ASP A 125 -3.54 -0.62 -13.12
N MET A 126 -4.26 0.04 -12.20
CA MET A 126 -5.45 0.83 -12.56
C MET A 126 -5.12 2.03 -13.44
N CYS A 127 -3.88 2.56 -13.47
CA CYS A 127 -3.48 3.55 -14.46
C CYS A 127 -3.47 2.95 -15.88
N GLN A 128 -2.94 1.73 -16.04
CA GLN A 128 -2.90 1.04 -17.33
C GLN A 128 -4.33 0.74 -17.82
N ILE A 129 -5.21 0.24 -16.94
CA ILE A 129 -6.61 -0.03 -17.28
C ILE A 129 -7.36 1.24 -17.65
N ALA A 130 -7.07 2.37 -16.95
CA ALA A 130 -7.65 3.68 -17.26
C ALA A 130 -7.02 4.36 -18.49
N GLY A 131 -6.01 3.77 -19.12
CA GLY A 131 -5.28 4.36 -20.24
C GLY A 131 -4.50 5.63 -19.86
N ARG A 132 -4.06 5.76 -18.61
CA ARG A 132 -3.37 6.93 -18.08
C ARG A 132 -1.86 6.70 -17.98
N SER A 133 -1.10 7.68 -18.45
CA SER A 133 0.35 7.70 -18.34
C SER A 133 0.85 9.14 -18.14
N GLU A 134 2.11 9.31 -17.78
CA GLU A 134 2.74 10.61 -17.66
C GLU A 134 2.70 11.39 -18.99
N GLU A 135 2.84 10.69 -20.11
CA GLU A 135 2.79 11.28 -21.46
C GLU A 135 1.40 11.82 -21.80
N THR A 136 0.33 11.17 -21.36
CA THR A 136 -1.05 11.50 -21.71
C THR A 136 -1.72 12.44 -20.69
N HIS A 137 -1.32 12.40 -19.42
CA HIS A 137 -1.99 13.09 -18.32
C HIS A 137 -1.02 13.88 -17.39
N GLY A 138 0.27 14.01 -17.78
CA GLY A 138 1.26 14.74 -17.01
C GLY A 138 1.68 14.05 -15.71
N GLU A 139 2.50 14.70 -14.88
CA GLU A 139 3.12 14.12 -13.68
C GLU A 139 2.12 13.60 -12.64
N ALA A 140 0.91 14.19 -12.56
CA ALA A 140 -0.13 13.82 -11.60
C ALA A 140 -1.00 12.63 -12.06
N TYR A 141 -0.73 12.01 -13.21
CA TYR A 141 -1.60 11.02 -13.89
C TYR A 141 -2.12 9.90 -12.98
N LYS A 142 -1.38 9.52 -11.96
CA LYS A 142 -1.72 8.44 -11.03
C LYS A 142 -2.57 8.91 -9.85
N TYR A 143 -2.68 10.23 -9.62
CA TYR A 143 -3.43 10.86 -8.53
C TYR A 143 -4.69 11.58 -9.01
N ASP A 144 -4.74 12.00 -10.28
CA ASP A 144 -5.87 12.73 -10.87
C ASP A 144 -7.00 11.73 -11.23
N PHE A 145 -7.65 11.20 -10.20
CA PHE A 145 -8.73 10.21 -10.27
C PHE A 145 -9.50 10.15 -8.95
N SER A 146 -10.59 9.38 -8.91
CA SER A 146 -11.34 9.15 -7.69
C SER A 146 -11.47 7.67 -7.36
N TYR A 147 -11.69 7.36 -6.08
CA TYR A 147 -12.01 5.99 -5.67
C TYR A 147 -13.37 5.54 -6.21
N GLU A 148 -14.32 6.44 -6.44
CA GLU A 148 -15.60 6.14 -7.08
C GLU A 148 -15.41 5.64 -8.51
N GLU A 149 -14.61 6.35 -9.34
CA GLU A 149 -14.27 5.93 -10.70
C GLU A 149 -13.47 4.62 -10.71
N MET A 150 -12.61 4.40 -9.72
CA MET A 150 -11.89 3.12 -9.61
C MET A 150 -12.83 1.93 -9.47
N ALA A 151 -13.99 2.07 -8.82
CA ALA A 151 -14.99 1.01 -8.78
C ALA A 151 -15.54 0.67 -10.18
N GLU A 152 -15.64 1.65 -11.09
CA GLU A 152 -16.03 1.43 -12.49
C GLU A 152 -14.94 0.63 -13.24
N LEU A 153 -13.66 0.97 -13.06
CA LEU A 153 -12.56 0.23 -13.66
C LEU A 153 -12.53 -1.24 -13.20
N ILE A 154 -12.77 -1.48 -11.91
CA ILE A 154 -12.82 -2.85 -11.37
C ILE A 154 -13.98 -3.65 -12.01
N ARG A 155 -15.15 -3.04 -12.21
CA ARG A 155 -16.27 -3.69 -12.91
C ARG A 155 -15.93 -4.07 -14.35
N MET A 156 -15.15 -3.24 -15.03
CA MET A 156 -14.71 -3.50 -16.39
C MET A 156 -13.65 -4.60 -16.45
N ALA A 157 -12.72 -4.61 -15.51
CA ALA A 157 -11.55 -5.50 -15.55
C ALA A 157 -11.82 -6.88 -14.93
N CYS A 158 -12.66 -6.97 -13.89
CA CYS A 158 -12.87 -8.20 -13.12
C CYS A 158 -14.25 -8.81 -13.38
N PRO A 159 -14.37 -9.98 -14.03
CA PRO A 159 -15.65 -10.66 -14.17
C PRO A 159 -16.37 -10.92 -12.84
N ALA A 160 -15.59 -11.22 -11.78
CA ALA A 160 -16.10 -11.45 -10.43
C ALA A 160 -16.16 -10.16 -9.58
N PHE A 161 -16.40 -8.98 -10.18
CA PHE A 161 -16.37 -7.68 -9.50
C PHE A 161 -17.23 -7.63 -8.22
N GLY A 162 -18.33 -8.36 -8.15
CA GLY A 162 -19.17 -8.43 -6.95
C GLY A 162 -18.44 -8.96 -5.71
N VAL A 163 -17.38 -9.74 -5.90
CA VAL A 163 -16.49 -10.22 -4.83
C VAL A 163 -15.31 -9.27 -4.62
N GLU A 164 -14.80 -8.68 -5.70
CA GLU A 164 -13.59 -7.85 -5.65
C GLU A 164 -13.87 -6.44 -5.08
N LEU A 165 -14.99 -5.82 -5.44
CA LEU A 165 -15.34 -4.48 -4.96
C LEU A 165 -15.36 -4.34 -3.43
N PRO A 166 -16.01 -5.23 -2.66
CA PRO A 166 -15.97 -5.17 -1.20
C PRO A 166 -14.55 -5.31 -0.61
N LYS A 167 -13.67 -6.09 -1.25
CA LYS A 167 -12.28 -6.23 -0.81
C LYS A 167 -11.51 -4.93 -0.99
N VAL A 168 -11.66 -4.29 -2.18
CA VAL A 168 -10.99 -3.01 -2.47
C VAL A 168 -11.55 -1.91 -1.58
N PHE A 169 -12.86 -1.85 -1.35
CA PHE A 169 -13.44 -0.89 -0.42
C PHE A 169 -12.84 -1.03 0.99
N ARG A 170 -12.68 -2.26 1.48
CA ARG A 170 -12.01 -2.54 2.77
C ARG A 170 -10.57 -2.03 2.78
N GLN A 171 -9.84 -2.18 1.68
CA GLN A 171 -8.49 -1.63 1.53
C GLN A 171 -8.50 -0.10 1.57
N ILE A 172 -9.43 0.57 0.89
CA ILE A 172 -9.58 2.03 0.92
C ILE A 172 -9.86 2.53 2.35
N LEU A 173 -10.75 1.87 3.09
CA LEU A 173 -10.97 2.17 4.50
C LEU A 173 -9.69 2.01 5.34
N PHE A 174 -8.93 0.97 5.06
CA PHE A 174 -7.65 0.72 5.70
C PHE A 174 -6.63 1.82 5.38
N ASP A 175 -6.47 2.17 4.10
CA ASP A 175 -5.56 3.23 3.66
C ASP A 175 -5.90 4.58 4.32
N TYR A 176 -7.20 4.90 4.42
CA TYR A 176 -7.66 6.10 5.13
C TYR A 176 -7.27 6.08 6.60
N LEU A 177 -7.56 4.99 7.33
CA LEU A 177 -7.29 4.86 8.76
C LEU A 177 -5.80 4.84 9.10
N PHE A 178 -5.03 4.18 8.29
CA PHE A 178 -3.57 4.04 8.50
C PHE A 178 -2.79 5.17 7.84
N ALA A 179 -3.51 6.21 7.39
CA ALA A 179 -2.93 7.44 6.83
C ALA A 179 -1.94 7.16 5.67
N ASN A 180 -2.33 6.25 4.76
CA ASN A 180 -1.62 6.00 3.53
C ASN A 180 -2.03 7.03 2.46
N GLY A 181 -1.42 8.20 2.49
CA GLY A 181 -1.67 9.28 1.52
C GLY A 181 -1.04 9.05 0.14
N ASP A 182 -0.46 7.87 -0.11
CA ASP A 182 0.14 7.48 -1.41
C ASP A 182 -0.60 6.29 -2.07
N ALA A 183 -1.81 5.95 -1.62
CA ALA A 183 -2.65 4.90 -2.18
C ALA A 183 -3.30 5.30 -3.52
N HIS A 184 -2.47 5.61 -4.52
CA HIS A 184 -2.88 6.04 -5.86
C HIS A 184 -3.21 4.86 -6.79
N LEU A 185 -3.69 5.13 -8.02
CA LEU A 185 -4.11 4.11 -8.99
C LEU A 185 -3.09 2.99 -9.23
N LYS A 186 -1.79 3.27 -9.20
CA LYS A 186 -0.74 2.25 -9.41
C LYS A 186 -0.55 1.30 -8.22
N ASN A 187 -1.18 1.56 -7.08
CA ASN A 187 -1.18 0.65 -5.91
C ASN A 187 -2.35 -0.34 -5.93
N PHE A 188 -3.20 -0.26 -6.95
CA PHE A 188 -4.28 -1.21 -7.21
C PHE A 188 -4.08 -1.84 -8.56
N SER A 189 -4.03 -3.18 -8.60
CA SER A 189 -3.77 -3.93 -9.83
C SER A 189 -4.69 -5.14 -9.93
N VAL A 190 -4.88 -5.60 -11.15
CA VAL A 190 -5.45 -6.92 -11.44
C VAL A 190 -4.37 -7.84 -12.00
N TYR A 191 -4.55 -9.13 -11.84
CA TYR A 191 -3.69 -10.14 -12.45
C TYR A 191 -4.51 -11.33 -12.93
N GLU A 192 -3.97 -12.06 -13.90
CA GLU A 192 -4.61 -13.25 -14.45
C GLU A 192 -4.59 -14.37 -13.42
N SER A 193 -5.78 -14.90 -13.09
CA SER A 193 -5.95 -16.02 -12.18
C SER A 193 -5.58 -17.36 -12.86
N ASP A 194 -5.54 -18.45 -12.08
CA ASP A 194 -5.33 -19.79 -12.64
C ASP A 194 -6.49 -20.26 -13.55
N LEU A 195 -7.62 -19.57 -13.51
CA LEU A 195 -8.79 -19.83 -14.36
C LEU A 195 -8.81 -18.99 -15.65
N GLY A 196 -7.82 -18.08 -15.82
CA GLY A 196 -7.68 -17.21 -16.98
C GLY A 196 -8.54 -15.95 -16.94
N ASP A 197 -9.24 -15.69 -15.83
CA ASP A 197 -9.94 -14.44 -15.58
C ASP A 197 -9.05 -13.45 -14.80
N TYR A 198 -9.43 -12.18 -14.76
CA TYR A 198 -8.74 -11.16 -14.00
C TYR A 198 -9.40 -10.94 -12.63
N VAL A 199 -8.58 -10.94 -11.58
CA VAL A 199 -8.97 -10.65 -10.19
C VAL A 199 -8.03 -9.61 -9.60
N MET A 200 -8.44 -8.95 -8.53
CA MET A 200 -7.57 -8.00 -7.82
C MET A 200 -6.36 -8.73 -7.24
N THR A 201 -5.20 -8.10 -7.35
CA THR A 201 -3.97 -8.60 -6.73
C THR A 201 -4.05 -8.56 -5.21
N PRO A 202 -3.22 -9.32 -4.49
CA PRO A 202 -2.94 -8.99 -3.10
C PRO A 202 -2.51 -7.53 -2.96
N ALA A 203 -2.93 -6.85 -1.88
CA ALA A 203 -2.52 -5.48 -1.59
C ALA A 203 -1.01 -5.38 -1.35
N TYR A 204 -0.42 -4.28 -1.77
CA TYR A 204 1.00 -3.95 -1.64
C TYR A 204 1.19 -2.45 -1.39
N ASP A 205 2.37 -2.04 -0.96
CA ASP A 205 2.72 -0.64 -0.68
C ASP A 205 1.78 0.01 0.36
N LEU A 206 1.34 -0.77 1.38
CA LEU A 206 0.57 -0.26 2.51
C LEU A 206 1.51 0.24 3.61
N LEU A 207 1.50 1.53 3.86
CA LEU A 207 2.30 2.14 4.93
C LEU A 207 1.68 3.44 5.44
N ASN A 208 1.99 3.84 6.66
CA ASN A 208 1.59 5.13 7.19
C ASN A 208 2.52 6.22 6.63
N THR A 209 2.09 6.92 5.58
CA THR A 209 2.92 7.95 4.92
C THR A 209 3.09 9.20 5.78
N ILE A 210 2.07 9.58 6.56
CA ILE A 210 2.10 10.77 7.43
C ILE A 210 3.17 10.63 8.52
N LEU A 211 3.50 9.40 8.94
CA LEU A 211 4.60 9.16 9.88
C LEU A 211 5.93 9.76 9.37
N HIS A 212 6.14 9.71 8.05
CA HIS A 212 7.39 10.13 7.41
C HIS A 212 7.32 11.52 6.78
N TYR A 213 6.13 11.96 6.37
CA TYR A 213 5.91 13.25 5.70
C TYR A 213 4.75 14.02 6.35
N PRO A 214 4.99 14.58 7.57
CA PRO A 214 3.90 15.18 8.37
C PRO A 214 3.33 16.46 7.78
N GLY A 215 3.92 17.03 6.74
CA GLY A 215 3.41 18.22 6.05
C GLY A 215 2.37 17.92 4.97
N ASP A 216 2.11 16.65 4.68
CA ASP A 216 1.09 16.25 3.70
C ASP A 216 -0.27 16.21 4.41
N LEU A 217 -1.07 17.26 4.16
CA LEU A 217 -2.43 17.38 4.70
C LEU A 217 -3.46 16.63 3.85
N THR A 218 -3.03 15.93 2.80
CA THR A 218 -3.94 15.08 2.02
C THR A 218 -4.31 13.86 2.84
N PHE A 219 -5.60 13.72 3.10
CA PHE A 219 -6.10 12.61 3.91
C PHE A 219 -6.10 11.30 3.12
N MET A 220 -6.11 11.39 1.78
CA MET A 220 -6.10 10.27 0.86
C MET A 220 -5.35 10.65 -0.43
N ALA A 221 -4.86 9.65 -1.16
CA ALA A 221 -4.14 9.87 -2.41
C ALA A 221 -5.06 10.30 -3.57
N LEU A 222 -6.30 9.81 -3.57
CA LEU A 222 -7.33 10.14 -4.56
C LEU A 222 -8.50 10.83 -3.86
N SER A 223 -9.29 11.62 -4.62
CA SER A 223 -10.59 12.08 -4.13
C SER A 223 -11.52 10.89 -3.91
N LEU A 224 -12.51 11.02 -3.00
CA LEU A 224 -13.50 9.95 -2.83
C LEU A 224 -14.42 9.87 -4.05
N PHE A 225 -14.88 11.04 -4.54
CA PHE A 225 -15.94 11.17 -5.53
C PHE A 225 -15.41 11.71 -6.85
N LYS A 226 -16.09 11.32 -7.92
CA LYS A 226 -15.79 11.72 -9.30
C LYS A 226 -16.08 13.19 -9.56
N ASP A 227 -17.19 13.67 -9.00
CA ASP A 227 -17.55 15.08 -9.09
C ASP A 227 -16.71 15.89 -8.07
N PRO A 228 -15.80 16.76 -8.52
CA PRO A 228 -14.95 17.54 -7.62
C PRO A 228 -15.72 18.57 -6.79
N ASP A 229 -16.92 18.94 -7.23
CA ASP A 229 -17.79 19.89 -6.53
C ASP A 229 -18.73 19.19 -5.56
N PHE A 230 -18.77 17.85 -5.55
CA PHE A 230 -19.61 17.10 -4.64
C PHE A 230 -18.96 17.00 -3.26
N ALA A 231 -19.69 17.47 -2.25
CA ALA A 231 -19.35 17.28 -0.84
C ALA A 231 -20.61 16.85 -0.06
N THR A 232 -20.42 15.97 0.89
CA THR A 232 -21.52 15.67 1.84
C THR A 232 -21.67 16.83 2.83
N PRO A 233 -22.85 17.04 3.42
CA PRO A 233 -23.03 18.05 4.47
C PRO A 233 -22.08 17.85 5.67
N GLU A 234 -21.71 16.59 5.95
CA GLU A 234 -20.76 16.26 7.00
C GLU A 234 -19.34 16.70 6.63
N PHE A 235 -18.91 16.49 5.39
CA PHE A 235 -17.61 16.96 4.92
C PHE A 235 -17.51 18.49 4.93
N GLU A 236 -18.55 19.20 4.47
CA GLU A 236 -18.59 20.67 4.52
C GLU A 236 -18.46 21.20 5.95
N LYS A 237 -19.05 20.50 6.92
CA LYS A 237 -19.00 20.87 8.34
C LYS A 237 -17.68 20.52 9.02
N LEU A 238 -17.08 19.37 8.67
CA LEU A 238 -15.95 18.79 9.40
C LEU A 238 -14.59 19.07 8.73
N GLY A 239 -14.57 19.27 7.41
CA GLY A 239 -13.35 19.44 6.62
C GLY A 239 -12.53 18.15 6.45
N TYR A 240 -13.10 16.99 6.78
CA TYR A 240 -12.50 15.67 6.57
C TYR A 240 -13.56 14.61 6.30
N TYR A 241 -13.17 13.50 5.68
CA TYR A 241 -14.08 12.41 5.37
C TYR A 241 -14.51 11.66 6.65
N SER A 242 -15.82 11.54 6.84
CA SER A 242 -16.48 10.91 7.97
C SER A 242 -17.13 9.58 7.58
N THR A 243 -17.79 8.93 8.51
CA THR A 243 -18.61 7.74 8.23
C THR A 243 -19.65 8.00 7.13
N ALA A 244 -20.24 9.21 7.07
CA ALA A 244 -21.27 9.54 6.06
C ALA A 244 -20.68 9.49 4.64
N ASP A 245 -19.49 10.07 4.44
CA ASP A 245 -18.80 10.08 3.14
C ASP A 245 -18.47 8.65 2.70
N LEU A 246 -17.97 7.82 3.63
CA LEU A 246 -17.62 6.43 3.36
C LEU A 246 -18.87 5.57 3.07
N VAL A 247 -20.02 5.88 3.65
CA VAL A 247 -21.31 5.22 3.31
C VAL A 247 -21.72 5.59 1.88
N VAL A 248 -21.56 6.85 1.48
CA VAL A 248 -21.83 7.27 0.09
C VAL A 248 -20.92 6.55 -0.88
N LEU A 249 -19.61 6.55 -0.63
CA LEU A 249 -18.65 5.82 -1.47
C LEU A 249 -18.96 4.31 -1.52
N GLY A 250 -19.36 3.71 -0.39
CA GLY A 250 -19.69 2.29 -0.30
C GLY A 250 -20.74 1.82 -1.31
N ARG A 251 -21.68 2.71 -1.69
CA ARG A 251 -22.69 2.42 -2.71
C ARG A 251 -22.08 2.16 -4.07
N ALA A 252 -21.04 2.91 -4.44
CA ALA A 252 -20.28 2.67 -5.68
C ALA A 252 -19.60 1.30 -5.67
N TYR A 253 -19.29 0.76 -4.49
CA TYR A 253 -18.71 -0.55 -4.28
C TYR A 253 -19.74 -1.68 -4.04
N GLY A 254 -21.03 -1.40 -4.25
CA GLY A 254 -22.11 -2.38 -4.07
C GLY A 254 -22.42 -2.71 -2.61
N LEU A 255 -22.05 -1.84 -1.68
CA LEU A 255 -22.27 -2.01 -0.25
C LEU A 255 -23.43 -1.14 0.24
N ASP A 256 -24.26 -1.69 1.10
CA ASP A 256 -25.24 -0.92 1.84
C ASP A 256 -24.60 -0.24 3.07
N GLU A 257 -25.32 0.69 3.66
CA GLU A 257 -24.87 1.41 4.85
C GLU A 257 -24.53 0.47 6.01
N LYS A 258 -25.30 -0.60 6.20
CA LYS A 258 -25.09 -1.57 7.27
C LYS A 258 -23.74 -2.28 7.09
N ALA A 259 -23.41 -2.70 5.88
CA ALA A 259 -22.14 -3.35 5.56
C ALA A 259 -20.94 -2.41 5.82
N VAL A 260 -21.04 -1.15 5.38
CA VAL A 260 -20.00 -0.14 5.63
C VAL A 260 -19.82 0.09 7.13
N ARG A 261 -20.91 0.32 7.88
CA ARG A 261 -20.84 0.52 9.33
C ARG A 261 -20.27 -0.70 10.08
N MET A 262 -20.59 -1.92 9.62
CA MET A 262 -19.97 -3.14 10.17
C MET A 262 -18.46 -3.19 9.95
N MET A 263 -17.99 -2.84 8.77
CA MET A 263 -16.53 -2.76 8.49
C MET A 263 -15.87 -1.71 9.38
N LEU A 264 -16.43 -0.50 9.50
CA LEU A 264 -15.90 0.56 10.35
C LEU A 264 -15.88 0.16 11.84
N ASN A 265 -16.89 -0.54 12.31
CA ASN A 265 -16.93 -1.06 13.68
C ASN A 265 -15.86 -2.13 13.92
N GLU A 266 -15.57 -2.97 12.92
CA GLU A 266 -14.46 -3.93 12.99
C GLU A 266 -13.13 -3.20 13.22
N PHE A 267 -12.86 -2.09 12.54
CA PHE A 267 -11.67 -1.29 12.75
C PHE A 267 -11.57 -0.74 14.17
N ARG A 268 -12.67 -0.22 14.72
CA ARG A 268 -12.73 0.30 16.10
C ARG A 268 -12.47 -0.79 17.14
N THR A 269 -13.14 -1.93 17.01
CA THR A 269 -13.04 -3.01 18.00
C THR A 269 -11.65 -3.68 18.01
N ARG A 270 -10.89 -3.56 16.93
CA ARG A 270 -9.53 -4.11 16.83
C ARG A 270 -8.42 -3.11 17.15
N ALA A 271 -8.74 -1.89 17.55
CA ALA A 271 -7.74 -0.89 17.92
C ALA A 271 -6.70 -1.38 18.97
N PRO A 272 -7.09 -2.10 20.05
CA PRO A 272 -6.10 -2.62 21.00
C PRO A 272 -5.13 -3.63 20.38
N GLN A 273 -5.58 -4.45 19.41
CA GLN A 273 -4.70 -5.37 18.70
C GLN A 273 -3.75 -4.64 17.76
N VAL A 274 -4.19 -3.54 17.12
CA VAL A 274 -3.32 -2.67 16.32
C VAL A 274 -2.20 -2.10 17.19
N GLU A 275 -2.53 -1.53 18.35
CA GLU A 275 -1.57 -0.99 19.30
C GLU A 275 -0.55 -2.05 19.76
N ALA A 276 -1.02 -3.25 20.07
CA ALA A 276 -0.16 -4.38 20.45
C ALA A 276 0.82 -4.77 19.33
N MET A 277 0.33 -4.85 18.07
CA MET A 277 1.20 -5.18 16.93
C MET A 277 2.23 -4.09 16.65
N VAL A 278 1.84 -2.82 16.71
CA VAL A 278 2.77 -1.68 16.59
C VAL A 278 3.80 -1.71 17.72
N GLY A 279 3.38 -1.96 18.94
CA GLY A 279 4.26 -2.10 20.11
C GLY A 279 5.33 -3.18 19.96
N GLN A 280 5.00 -4.30 19.28
CA GLN A 280 5.90 -5.43 19.02
C GLN A 280 6.72 -5.28 17.74
N SER A 281 6.45 -4.27 16.91
CA SER A 281 7.11 -4.06 15.61
C SER A 281 8.57 -3.62 15.77
N LEU A 282 9.27 -3.58 14.64
CA LEU A 282 10.66 -3.09 14.55
C LEU A 282 10.78 -1.55 14.46
N LEU A 283 9.68 -0.82 14.55
CA LEU A 283 9.70 0.64 14.63
C LEU A 283 10.47 1.13 15.85
N SER A 284 11.15 2.25 15.76
CA SER A 284 11.73 2.95 16.91
C SER A 284 10.62 3.37 17.89
N GLN A 285 10.98 3.61 19.16
CA GLN A 285 9.99 3.95 20.19
C GLN A 285 9.23 5.25 19.87
N ASP A 286 9.91 6.21 19.27
CA ASP A 286 9.29 7.47 18.86
C ASP A 286 8.34 7.29 17.68
N ALA A 287 8.75 6.51 16.68
CA ALA A 287 7.90 6.15 15.56
C ALA A 287 6.67 5.33 15.98
N LYS A 288 6.79 4.41 16.95
CA LYS A 288 5.63 3.68 17.51
C LYS A 288 4.62 4.62 18.15
N ARG A 289 5.07 5.55 18.97
CA ARG A 289 4.18 6.53 19.63
C ARG A 289 3.43 7.39 18.60
N GLU A 290 4.17 7.88 17.61
CA GLU A 290 3.59 8.71 16.56
C GLU A 290 2.64 7.93 15.64
N TYR A 291 2.98 6.69 15.27
CA TYR A 291 2.11 5.81 14.49
C TYR A 291 0.75 5.59 15.19
N ILE A 292 0.80 5.25 16.50
CA ILE A 292 -0.42 5.03 17.29
C ILE A 292 -1.22 6.33 17.42
N ARG A 293 -0.56 7.48 17.63
CA ARG A 293 -1.24 8.78 17.69
C ARG A 293 -2.00 9.05 16.38
N ILE A 294 -1.33 8.91 15.22
CA ILE A 294 -1.94 9.13 13.90
C ILE A 294 -3.13 8.19 13.71
N PHE A 295 -2.97 6.91 14.02
CA PHE A 295 -4.04 5.92 13.90
C PHE A 295 -5.25 6.28 14.79
N THR A 296 -5.02 6.67 16.03
CA THR A 296 -6.08 7.05 16.99
C THR A 296 -6.81 8.31 16.53
N ASP A 297 -6.09 9.31 16.03
CA ASP A 297 -6.66 10.54 15.49
C ASP A 297 -7.56 10.23 14.28
N ARG A 298 -7.12 9.34 13.38
CA ARG A 298 -7.92 8.90 12.23
C ARG A 298 -9.14 8.09 12.64
N LEU A 299 -8.99 7.21 13.62
CA LEU A 299 -10.13 6.42 14.13
C LEU A 299 -11.21 7.30 14.74
N ALA A 300 -10.84 8.43 15.35
CA ALA A 300 -11.78 9.40 15.90
C ALA A 300 -12.60 10.14 14.82
N MET A 301 -12.14 10.16 13.56
CA MET A 301 -12.88 10.74 12.43
C MET A 301 -14.06 9.88 11.97
N PHE A 302 -14.09 8.61 12.32
CA PHE A 302 -15.21 7.69 12.03
C PHE A 302 -16.37 7.87 13.04
N ARG A 303 -16.97 9.01 13.09
CA ARG A 303 -18.11 9.30 13.96
C ARG A 303 -19.43 9.10 13.23
#